data_6a11a5d586dd28f06909460f0040b740
#
_entry.id   6a11a5d586dd28f06909460f0040b740
#
_cell.length_a   1.000
_cell.length_b   1.000
_cell.length_c   1.000
_cell.angle_alpha   90.00
_cell.angle_beta   90.00
_cell.angle_gamma   90.00
#
_symmetry.space_group_name_H-M   'P 1'
#
loop_
_entity.id
_entity.type
_entity.pdbx_description
1 polymer ?
#
loop_
_entity_poly.entity_id
_entity_poly.type
_entity_poly.pdbx_seq_one_letter_code
_entity_poly.pdbx_strand_id
1 'polypeptide(L)'
;MTLEEVRNKIDIVDKQIKTLFEERMILADAVASVKAQSEDAIYKPDREEAIITRLTEDVDDSIKKEYIALIKRIMEISRKYQYGRTLELRNCLDVSFVTEEPEVTKLAMLKNELYICQGYSRDLVKTVDNYGQMMEMLASGTVDAGMGIFEDISYGVSDTLHEALTMHALYIYRCDAVMDGGHRKKVVTFGKNLIVCENHNRLKIMFVCRNKSGSLASVLSMISDYGVNLTEIHSVPFRRDEWNYRFYIEMDGNLLTKETQALVFQLMNETEEFKILGSYFCEE
;
A
#
# COMPACT_ATOMS: atom_id res chain seq x y z
N MET A 1 -27.18 11.42 -40.31
CA MET A 1 -26.99 10.27 -39.41
C MET A 1 -27.76 10.56 -38.14
N THR A 2 -28.66 9.67 -37.75
CA THR A 2 -29.43 9.81 -36.50
C THR A 2 -28.59 9.41 -35.31
N LEU A 3 -28.95 9.80 -34.08
CA LEU A 3 -28.27 9.43 -32.86
C LEU A 3 -28.26 7.90 -32.69
N GLU A 4 -29.33 7.22 -33.07
CA GLU A 4 -29.44 5.76 -33.00
C GLU A 4 -28.47 5.06 -33.98
N GLU A 5 -28.36 5.56 -35.21
CA GLU A 5 -27.37 5.07 -36.16
C GLU A 5 -25.92 5.22 -35.65
N VAL A 6 -25.63 6.33 -34.95
CA VAL A 6 -24.29 6.56 -34.36
C VAL A 6 -24.04 5.57 -33.24
N ARG A 7 -25.01 5.35 -32.31
CA ARG A 7 -24.91 4.38 -31.22
C ARG A 7 -24.67 2.97 -31.73
N ASN A 8 -25.42 2.51 -32.73
CA ASN A 8 -25.24 1.20 -33.34
C ASN A 8 -23.82 1.03 -33.94
N LYS A 9 -23.22 2.09 -34.50
CA LYS A 9 -21.84 2.03 -34.98
C LYS A 9 -20.83 1.95 -33.81
N ILE A 10 -21.06 2.67 -32.72
CA ILE A 10 -20.25 2.58 -31.49
C ILE A 10 -20.28 1.17 -30.94
N ASP A 11 -21.45 0.52 -30.83
CA ASP A 11 -21.60 -0.84 -30.36
C ASP A 11 -20.80 -1.87 -31.18
N ILE A 12 -20.65 -1.63 -32.49
CA ILE A 12 -19.82 -2.47 -33.36
C ILE A 12 -18.34 -2.28 -33.03
N VAL A 13 -17.89 -1.03 -32.85
CA VAL A 13 -16.52 -0.71 -32.49
C VAL A 13 -16.17 -1.27 -31.12
N ASP A 14 -17.07 -1.15 -30.14
CA ASP A 14 -16.86 -1.67 -28.78
C ASP A 14 -16.68 -3.20 -28.77
N LYS A 15 -17.41 -3.93 -29.62
CA LYS A 15 -17.20 -5.38 -29.81
C LYS A 15 -15.82 -5.70 -30.37
N GLN A 16 -15.29 -4.87 -31.27
CA GLN A 16 -13.93 -5.06 -31.82
C GLN A 16 -12.88 -4.79 -30.75
N ILE A 17 -13.04 -3.69 -29.98
CA ILE A 17 -12.17 -3.35 -28.85
C ILE A 17 -12.15 -4.49 -27.82
N LYS A 18 -13.33 -5.06 -27.48
CA LYS A 18 -13.40 -6.22 -26.58
C LYS A 18 -12.56 -7.39 -27.09
N THR A 19 -12.74 -7.79 -28.37
CA THR A 19 -11.99 -8.91 -28.94
C THR A 19 -10.48 -8.68 -28.91
N LEU A 20 -10.02 -7.50 -29.32
CA LEU A 20 -8.60 -7.14 -29.30
C LEU A 20 -8.04 -7.07 -27.87
N PHE A 21 -8.84 -6.62 -26.93
CA PHE A 21 -8.46 -6.61 -25.50
C PHE A 21 -8.31 -8.04 -24.96
N GLU A 22 -9.25 -8.95 -25.27
CA GLU A 22 -9.16 -10.37 -24.87
C GLU A 22 -7.89 -11.02 -25.44
N GLU A 23 -7.59 -10.82 -26.72
CA GLU A 23 -6.35 -11.30 -27.37
C GLU A 23 -5.11 -10.76 -26.67
N ARG A 24 -5.10 -9.45 -26.32
CA ARG A 24 -4.00 -8.82 -25.60
C ARG A 24 -3.81 -9.40 -24.20
N MET A 25 -4.88 -9.76 -23.51
CA MET A 25 -4.80 -10.37 -22.17
C MET A 25 -4.26 -11.80 -22.21
N ILE A 26 -4.54 -12.58 -23.27
CA ILE A 26 -3.90 -13.88 -23.51
C ILE A 26 -2.38 -13.72 -23.66
N LEU A 27 -1.93 -12.70 -24.40
CA LEU A 27 -0.51 -12.40 -24.51
C LEU A 27 0.11 -11.90 -23.19
N ALA A 28 -0.64 -11.18 -22.39
CA ALA A 28 -0.21 -10.75 -21.05
C ALA A 28 0.00 -11.96 -20.11
N ASP A 29 -0.84 -13.00 -20.19
CA ASP A 29 -0.66 -14.25 -19.45
C ASP A 29 0.62 -14.99 -19.87
N ALA A 30 0.87 -15.07 -21.17
CA ALA A 30 2.11 -15.65 -21.68
C ALA A 30 3.36 -14.90 -21.19
N VAL A 31 3.32 -13.56 -21.17
CA VAL A 31 4.39 -12.73 -20.60
C VAL A 31 4.58 -12.99 -19.11
N ALA A 32 3.50 -13.09 -18.34
CA ALA A 32 3.57 -13.38 -16.90
C ALA A 32 4.21 -14.76 -16.65
N SER A 33 3.86 -15.77 -17.45
CA SER A 33 4.43 -17.12 -17.38
C SER A 33 5.95 -17.16 -17.62
N VAL A 34 6.42 -16.39 -18.59
CA VAL A 34 7.88 -16.25 -18.86
C VAL A 34 8.57 -15.51 -17.71
N LYS A 35 7.97 -14.41 -17.22
CA LYS A 35 8.56 -13.60 -16.14
C LYS A 35 8.53 -14.30 -14.79
N ALA A 36 7.58 -15.20 -14.57
CA ALA A 36 7.56 -16.00 -13.34
C ALA A 36 8.78 -16.93 -13.23
N GLN A 37 9.37 -17.31 -14.35
CA GLN A 37 10.57 -18.17 -14.43
C GLN A 37 11.89 -17.39 -14.52
N SER A 38 11.80 -16.09 -14.61
CA SER A 38 12.95 -15.19 -14.74
C SER A 38 12.90 -14.08 -13.68
N GLU A 39 14.03 -13.40 -13.47
CA GLU A 39 14.09 -12.21 -12.62
C GLU A 39 13.71 -10.92 -13.37
N ASP A 40 13.16 -11.04 -14.59
CA ASP A 40 12.83 -9.88 -15.42
C ASP A 40 11.65 -9.09 -14.85
N ALA A 41 11.83 -7.78 -14.67
CA ALA A 41 10.82 -6.91 -14.08
C ALA A 41 9.55 -6.84 -14.93
N ILE A 42 8.39 -6.86 -14.26
CA ILE A 42 7.08 -6.69 -14.93
C ILE A 42 6.94 -5.25 -15.43
N TYR A 43 7.24 -4.27 -14.59
CA TYR A 43 7.21 -2.86 -14.95
C TYR A 43 8.53 -2.41 -15.55
N LYS A 44 8.48 -1.87 -16.75
CA LYS A 44 9.62 -1.29 -17.49
C LYS A 44 9.20 0.07 -18.05
N PRO A 45 9.39 1.17 -17.29
CA PRO A 45 8.90 2.50 -17.68
C PRO A 45 9.43 2.95 -19.04
N ASP A 46 10.72 2.76 -19.33
CA ASP A 46 11.33 3.15 -20.61
C ASP A 46 10.70 2.43 -21.81
N ARG A 47 10.35 1.15 -21.64
CA ARG A 47 9.67 0.37 -22.67
C ARG A 47 8.25 0.87 -22.90
N GLU A 48 7.52 1.22 -21.83
CA GLU A 48 6.17 1.76 -21.97
C GLU A 48 6.17 3.12 -22.65
N GLU A 49 7.10 3.99 -22.31
CA GLU A 49 7.28 5.29 -22.96
C GLU A 49 7.60 5.12 -24.47
N ALA A 50 8.49 4.20 -24.81
CA ALA A 50 8.81 3.88 -26.22
C ALA A 50 7.59 3.33 -26.99
N ILE A 51 6.74 2.52 -26.34
CA ILE A 51 5.49 2.02 -26.93
C ILE A 51 4.52 3.18 -27.17
N ILE A 52 4.32 4.05 -26.18
CA ILE A 52 3.43 5.22 -26.31
C ILE A 52 3.90 6.10 -27.45
N THR A 53 5.18 6.44 -27.51
CA THR A 53 5.76 7.27 -28.57
C THR A 53 5.45 6.68 -29.93
N ARG A 54 5.81 5.40 -30.16
CA ARG A 54 5.59 4.70 -31.42
C ARG A 54 4.12 4.64 -31.83
N LEU A 55 3.21 4.34 -30.91
CA LEU A 55 1.79 4.18 -31.19
C LEU A 55 1.05 5.50 -31.42
N THR A 56 1.69 6.63 -31.12
CA THR A 56 1.09 7.97 -31.26
C THR A 56 1.70 8.78 -32.39
N GLU A 57 2.63 8.24 -33.18
CA GLU A 57 3.29 8.95 -34.28
C GLU A 57 2.31 9.43 -35.35
N ASP A 58 1.32 8.62 -35.69
CA ASP A 58 0.35 8.84 -36.76
C ASP A 58 -1.08 9.12 -36.25
N VAL A 59 -1.25 9.36 -34.94
CA VAL A 59 -2.55 9.69 -34.35
C VAL A 59 -2.85 11.17 -34.53
N ASP A 60 -4.08 11.50 -34.98
CA ASP A 60 -4.58 12.86 -35.13
C ASP A 60 -4.45 13.65 -33.82
N ASP A 61 -3.90 14.87 -33.91
CA ASP A 61 -3.63 15.72 -32.76
C ASP A 61 -4.87 16.05 -31.94
N SER A 62 -6.06 16.03 -32.57
CA SER A 62 -7.34 16.32 -31.90
C SER A 62 -7.77 15.26 -30.87
N ILE A 63 -7.27 14.03 -31.00
CA ILE A 63 -7.60 12.89 -30.12
C ILE A 63 -6.35 12.22 -29.50
N LYS A 64 -5.17 12.76 -29.76
CA LYS A 64 -3.90 12.16 -29.34
C LYS A 64 -3.77 12.02 -27.82
N LYS A 65 -4.28 13.00 -27.07
CA LYS A 65 -4.25 12.96 -25.58
C LYS A 65 -5.15 11.85 -25.04
N GLU A 66 -6.33 11.69 -25.61
CA GLU A 66 -7.30 10.64 -25.26
C GLU A 66 -6.76 9.26 -25.60
N TYR A 67 -6.09 9.13 -26.75
CA TYR A 67 -5.47 7.86 -27.13
C TYR A 67 -4.29 7.49 -26.22
N ILE A 68 -3.44 8.45 -25.84
CA ILE A 68 -2.38 8.24 -24.84
C ILE A 68 -2.96 7.75 -23.52
N ALA A 69 -4.05 8.36 -23.05
CA ALA A 69 -4.71 7.94 -21.81
C ALA A 69 -5.24 6.51 -21.89
N LEU A 70 -5.86 6.15 -23.02
CA LEU A 70 -6.35 4.80 -23.28
C LEU A 70 -5.22 3.77 -23.25
N ILE A 71 -4.12 4.02 -23.99
CA ILE A 71 -2.98 3.07 -24.05
C ILE A 71 -2.32 2.90 -22.69
N LYS A 72 -2.13 3.97 -21.94
CA LYS A 72 -1.63 3.90 -20.57
C LYS A 72 -2.51 3.00 -19.70
N ARG A 73 -3.84 3.22 -19.76
CA ARG A 73 -4.79 2.42 -18.99
C ARG A 73 -4.77 0.94 -19.36
N ILE A 74 -4.68 0.63 -20.62
CA ILE A 74 -4.54 -0.76 -21.10
C ILE A 74 -3.25 -1.40 -20.57
N MET A 75 -2.14 -0.67 -20.52
CA MET A 75 -0.87 -1.17 -19.96
C MET A 75 -0.96 -1.38 -18.44
N GLU A 76 -1.57 -0.46 -17.69
CA GLU A 76 -1.81 -0.57 -16.25
C GLU A 76 -2.62 -1.83 -15.91
N ILE A 77 -3.76 -2.04 -16.59
CA ILE A 77 -4.59 -3.23 -16.41
C ILE A 77 -3.81 -4.52 -16.69
N SER A 78 -3.00 -4.51 -17.75
CA SER A 78 -2.19 -5.67 -18.08
C SER A 78 -1.08 -5.94 -17.08
N ARG A 79 -0.45 -4.91 -16.51
CA ARG A 79 0.52 -5.07 -15.42
C ARG A 79 -0.13 -5.68 -14.18
N LYS A 80 -1.26 -5.12 -13.74
CA LYS A 80 -2.04 -5.70 -12.64
C LYS A 80 -2.27 -7.20 -12.84
N TYR A 81 -2.76 -7.58 -14.02
CA TYR A 81 -2.99 -8.99 -14.36
C TYR A 81 -1.70 -9.82 -14.29
N GLN A 82 -0.60 -9.30 -14.87
CA GLN A 82 0.69 -9.98 -14.84
C GLN A 82 1.23 -10.15 -13.41
N TYR A 83 1.07 -9.16 -12.53
CA TYR A 83 1.49 -9.26 -11.12
C TYR A 83 0.73 -10.37 -10.39
N GLY A 84 -0.60 -10.39 -10.49
CA GLY A 84 -1.43 -11.44 -9.90
C GLY A 84 -1.05 -12.82 -10.43
N ARG A 85 -0.90 -12.96 -11.74
CA ARG A 85 -0.56 -14.23 -12.38
C ARG A 85 0.86 -14.71 -12.05
N THR A 86 1.83 -13.80 -12.01
CA THR A 86 3.21 -14.11 -11.61
C THR A 86 3.27 -14.58 -10.17
N LEU A 87 2.55 -13.91 -9.27
CA LEU A 87 2.48 -14.31 -7.86
C LEU A 87 1.87 -15.71 -7.69
N GLU A 88 0.78 -16.01 -8.40
CA GLU A 88 0.19 -17.35 -8.42
C GLU A 88 1.17 -18.44 -8.87
N LEU A 89 1.92 -18.17 -9.93
CA LEU A 89 2.91 -19.11 -10.48
C LEU A 89 4.12 -19.31 -9.58
N ARG A 90 4.56 -18.27 -8.87
CA ARG A 90 5.65 -18.33 -7.89
C ARG A 90 5.19 -18.91 -6.54
N ASN A 91 3.90 -18.86 -6.27
CA ASN A 91 3.24 -19.32 -5.05
C ASN A 91 3.84 -18.74 -3.74
N CYS A 92 4.45 -17.58 -3.79
CA CYS A 92 4.93 -16.87 -2.61
C CYS A 92 5.05 -15.36 -2.84
N LEU A 93 4.65 -14.60 -1.85
CA LEU A 93 5.03 -13.20 -1.67
C LEU A 93 6.30 -13.20 -0.81
N ASP A 94 7.34 -12.49 -1.25
CA ASP A 94 8.59 -12.35 -0.48
C ASP A 94 8.41 -11.36 0.69
N VAL A 95 7.52 -11.74 1.60
CA VAL A 95 7.22 -11.01 2.84
C VAL A 95 7.09 -12.02 3.97
N SER A 96 7.99 -11.93 4.95
CA SER A 96 7.96 -12.78 6.13
C SER A 96 6.99 -12.20 7.17
N PHE A 97 6.07 -13.02 7.66
CA PHE A 97 5.16 -12.67 8.75
C PHE A 97 4.87 -13.88 9.63
N VAL A 98 4.33 -13.63 10.83
CA VAL A 98 3.84 -14.66 11.78
C VAL A 98 2.32 -14.51 11.92
N THR A 99 1.65 -15.62 12.26
CA THR A 99 0.17 -15.68 12.31
C THR A 99 -0.39 -15.66 13.73
N GLU A 100 0.48 -15.53 14.73
CA GLU A 100 0.10 -15.48 16.14
C GLU A 100 0.59 -14.18 16.77
N GLU A 101 -0.28 -13.53 17.54
CA GLU A 101 0.12 -12.36 18.33
C GLU A 101 1.10 -12.80 19.44
N PRO A 102 2.14 -12.00 19.72
CA PRO A 102 3.08 -12.32 20.77
C PRO A 102 2.44 -12.15 22.16
N GLU A 103 2.83 -12.98 23.11
CA GLU A 103 2.56 -12.67 24.51
C GLU A 103 3.40 -11.45 24.94
N VAL A 104 2.73 -10.39 25.31
CA VAL A 104 3.38 -9.15 25.77
C VAL A 104 3.54 -9.22 27.30
N THR A 105 4.77 -9.41 27.75
CA THR A 105 5.12 -9.42 29.18
C THR A 105 5.71 -8.10 29.65
N LYS A 106 6.21 -7.28 28.71
CA LYS A 106 6.77 -5.94 28.98
C LYS A 106 6.42 -5.00 27.83
N LEU A 107 5.72 -3.92 28.14
CA LEU A 107 5.24 -2.91 27.20
C LEU A 107 5.93 -1.57 27.49
N ALA A 108 6.45 -0.90 26.44
CA ALA A 108 6.98 0.45 26.56
C ALA A 108 5.91 1.48 26.15
N MET A 109 5.80 2.55 26.93
CA MET A 109 4.90 3.68 26.66
C MET A 109 5.55 5.01 27.04
N LEU A 110 5.17 6.09 26.35
CA LEU A 110 5.53 7.45 26.77
C LEU A 110 4.89 7.78 28.14
N LYS A 111 5.64 8.44 29.02
CA LYS A 111 5.16 8.83 30.36
C LYS A 111 3.87 9.64 30.33
N ASN A 112 3.75 10.55 29.35
CA ASN A 112 2.58 11.41 29.17
C ASN A 112 1.40 10.71 28.48
N GLU A 113 1.57 9.47 28.01
CA GLU A 113 0.54 8.68 27.33
C GLU A 113 0.00 7.50 28.17
N LEU A 114 0.42 7.36 29.43
CA LEU A 114 0.00 6.25 30.29
C LEU A 114 -1.52 6.10 30.45
N TYR A 115 -2.27 7.17 30.23
CA TYR A 115 -3.73 7.18 30.36
C TYR A 115 -4.43 6.40 29.24
N ILE A 116 -3.75 6.17 28.09
CA ILE A 116 -4.29 5.40 26.98
C ILE A 116 -4.03 3.90 27.09
N CYS A 117 -3.34 3.43 28.14
CA CYS A 117 -3.04 2.02 28.33
C CYS A 117 -4.32 1.21 28.49
N GLN A 118 -4.71 0.49 27.45
CA GLN A 118 -5.87 -0.41 27.46
C GLN A 118 -5.43 -1.82 27.08
N GLY A 119 -6.10 -2.82 27.66
CA GLY A 119 -5.84 -4.22 27.36
C GLY A 119 -4.57 -4.80 28.01
N TYR A 120 -3.77 -3.99 28.73
CA TYR A 120 -2.57 -4.44 29.43
C TYR A 120 -2.56 -4.01 30.89
N SER A 121 -2.02 -4.89 31.78
CA SER A 121 -1.80 -4.52 33.19
C SER A 121 -0.70 -3.45 33.30
N ARG A 122 -0.90 -2.46 34.15
CA ARG A 122 0.09 -1.40 34.40
C ARG A 122 1.44 -1.92 34.91
N ASP A 123 1.46 -3.08 35.55
CA ASP A 123 2.68 -3.71 36.05
C ASP A 123 3.62 -4.16 34.91
N LEU A 124 3.08 -4.37 33.71
CA LEU A 124 3.83 -4.70 32.52
C LEU A 124 4.44 -3.46 31.85
N VAL A 125 3.98 -2.24 32.19
CA VAL A 125 4.32 -1.02 31.50
C VAL A 125 5.63 -0.43 32.01
N LYS A 126 6.58 -0.23 31.10
CA LYS A 126 7.79 0.56 31.30
C LYS A 126 7.64 1.91 30.63
N THR A 127 7.75 2.98 31.40
CA THR A 127 7.63 4.34 30.88
C THR A 127 8.96 4.85 30.33
N VAL A 128 8.87 5.57 29.21
CA VAL A 128 10.00 6.24 28.53
C VAL A 128 9.70 7.72 28.31
N ASP A 129 10.73 8.51 28.07
CA ASP A 129 10.60 9.95 27.86
C ASP A 129 10.33 10.31 26.40
N ASN A 130 10.74 9.45 25.46
CA ASN A 130 10.62 9.67 24.01
C ASN A 130 10.63 8.35 23.23
N TYR A 131 10.25 8.40 21.95
CA TYR A 131 10.26 7.24 21.07
C TYR A 131 11.65 6.67 20.84
N GLY A 132 12.73 7.46 20.86
CA GLY A 132 14.10 6.97 20.71
C GLY A 132 14.45 5.93 21.79
N GLN A 133 14.17 6.24 23.07
CA GLN A 133 14.35 5.28 24.18
C GLN A 133 13.46 4.03 24.00
N MET A 134 12.22 4.21 23.53
CA MET A 134 11.33 3.09 23.26
C MET A 134 11.90 2.16 22.19
N MET A 135 12.45 2.72 21.12
CA MET A 135 13.08 1.95 20.02
C MET A 135 14.33 1.19 20.51
N GLU A 136 15.16 1.80 21.35
CA GLU A 136 16.32 1.15 21.96
C GLU A 136 15.90 -0.03 22.85
N MET A 137 14.84 0.13 23.65
CA MET A 137 14.32 -0.93 24.50
C MET A 137 13.72 -2.08 23.70
N LEU A 138 13.03 -1.79 22.61
CA LEU A 138 12.55 -2.80 21.66
C LEU A 138 13.73 -3.50 20.97
N ALA A 139 14.72 -2.75 20.46
CA ALA A 139 15.87 -3.30 19.78
C ALA A 139 16.66 -4.26 20.68
N SER A 140 16.90 -3.87 21.93
CA SER A 140 17.61 -4.70 22.93
C SER A 140 16.79 -5.88 23.49
N GLY A 141 15.48 -5.97 23.20
CA GLY A 141 14.59 -6.97 23.80
C GLY A 141 14.27 -6.72 25.28
N THR A 142 14.51 -5.51 25.76
CA THR A 142 14.14 -5.10 27.13
C THR A 142 12.63 -5.04 27.32
N VAL A 143 11.91 -4.74 26.24
CA VAL A 143 10.45 -4.81 26.12
C VAL A 143 10.06 -5.60 24.87
N ASP A 144 8.86 -6.18 24.89
CA ASP A 144 8.33 -7.01 23.82
C ASP A 144 7.59 -6.16 22.78
N ALA A 145 6.91 -5.11 23.26
CA ALA A 145 6.10 -4.23 22.44
C ALA A 145 6.20 -2.76 22.87
N GLY A 146 5.86 -1.86 21.97
CA GLY A 146 5.61 -0.46 22.22
C GLY A 146 4.14 -0.12 22.00
N MET A 147 3.62 0.88 22.72
CA MET A 147 2.29 1.44 22.51
C MET A 147 2.37 2.97 22.45
N GLY A 148 1.60 3.56 21.55
CA GLY A 148 1.55 5.02 21.41
C GLY A 148 0.33 5.52 20.64
N ILE A 149 0.08 6.82 20.72
CA ILE A 149 -0.98 7.49 19.97
C ILE A 149 -0.53 7.63 18.52
N PHE A 150 -1.29 7.03 17.63
CA PHE A 150 -1.03 7.06 16.20
C PHE A 150 -1.75 8.22 15.49
N GLU A 151 -2.99 8.46 15.93
CA GLU A 151 -3.81 9.56 15.44
C GLU A 151 -4.67 10.10 16.58
N ASP A 152 -4.77 11.42 16.66
CA ASP A 152 -5.68 12.14 17.54
C ASP A 152 -6.57 13.04 16.67
N ILE A 153 -7.88 12.92 16.78
CA ILE A 153 -8.83 13.67 15.94
C ILE A 153 -8.64 15.20 16.04
N SER A 154 -8.05 15.68 17.14
CA SER A 154 -7.79 17.11 17.38
C SER A 154 -6.45 17.59 16.87
N TYR A 155 -5.45 16.72 16.82
CA TYR A 155 -4.07 17.06 16.49
C TYR A 155 -3.55 16.39 15.22
N GLY A 156 -4.33 15.45 14.66
CA GLY A 156 -3.97 14.70 13.45
C GLY A 156 -3.04 13.52 13.73
N VAL A 157 -2.34 13.12 12.71
CA VAL A 157 -1.49 11.93 12.67
C VAL A 157 -0.13 12.20 13.31
N SER A 158 0.41 11.23 14.04
CA SER A 158 1.73 11.33 14.69
C SER A 158 2.87 11.05 13.71
N ASP A 159 3.44 12.09 13.10
CA ASP A 159 4.61 11.98 12.20
C ASP A 159 5.78 11.28 12.88
N THR A 160 6.03 11.61 14.15
CA THR A 160 7.16 11.05 14.91
C THR A 160 7.04 9.53 15.09
N LEU A 161 5.84 9.02 15.36
CA LEU A 161 5.64 7.57 15.51
C LEU A 161 5.74 6.86 14.15
N HIS A 162 5.16 7.43 13.08
CA HIS A 162 5.29 6.90 11.72
C HIS A 162 6.76 6.80 11.29
N GLU A 163 7.53 7.85 11.53
CA GLU A 163 8.96 7.86 11.20
C GLU A 163 9.73 6.83 12.02
N ALA A 164 9.46 6.73 13.33
CA ALA A 164 10.10 5.76 14.21
C ALA A 164 9.82 4.32 13.77
N LEU A 165 8.58 3.97 13.47
CA LEU A 165 8.21 2.65 12.95
C LEU A 165 8.93 2.33 11.64
N THR A 166 8.99 3.31 10.73
CA THR A 166 9.64 3.16 9.43
C THR A 166 11.14 2.92 9.57
N MET A 167 11.82 3.68 10.43
CA MET A 167 13.28 3.64 10.57
C MET A 167 13.76 2.38 11.30
N HIS A 168 12.98 1.87 12.24
CA HIS A 168 13.37 0.73 13.09
C HIS A 168 12.77 -0.61 12.67
N ALA A 169 12.12 -0.68 11.48
CA ALA A 169 11.47 -1.88 10.96
C ALA A 169 10.54 -2.52 12.00
N LEU A 170 9.66 -1.70 12.57
CA LEU A 170 8.65 -2.12 13.53
C LEU A 170 7.29 -2.16 12.86
N TYR A 171 6.43 -3.07 13.33
CA TYR A 171 5.15 -3.37 12.71
C TYR A 171 4.01 -3.23 13.71
N ILE A 172 2.98 -2.50 13.30
CA ILE A 172 1.71 -2.41 14.03
C ILE A 172 0.98 -3.74 13.88
N TYR A 173 0.49 -4.29 14.98
CA TYR A 173 -0.33 -5.51 14.96
C TYR A 173 -1.65 -5.38 15.74
N ARG A 174 -1.84 -4.25 16.44
CA ARG A 174 -3.09 -3.95 17.14
C ARG A 174 -3.39 -2.45 17.05
N CYS A 175 -4.67 -2.12 16.85
CA CYS A 175 -5.17 -0.76 16.83
C CYS A 175 -6.43 -0.68 17.67
N ASP A 176 -6.43 0.16 18.70
CA ASP A 176 -7.56 0.39 19.59
C ASP A 176 -8.03 1.84 19.47
N ALA A 177 -9.35 2.05 19.55
CA ALA A 177 -9.93 3.39 19.66
C ALA A 177 -10.11 3.75 21.13
N VAL A 178 -9.50 4.85 21.57
CA VAL A 178 -9.58 5.34 22.94
C VAL A 178 -10.25 6.70 22.98
N MET A 179 -11.20 6.87 23.89
CA MET A 179 -11.85 8.17 24.13
C MET A 179 -11.14 8.90 25.29
N ASP A 180 -10.66 10.11 25.01
CA ASP A 180 -10.01 10.96 25.99
C ASP A 180 -10.54 12.40 25.87
N GLY A 181 -11.14 12.92 26.96
CA GLY A 181 -11.71 14.26 26.98
C GLY A 181 -12.78 14.52 25.91
N GLY A 182 -13.49 13.49 25.44
CA GLY A 182 -14.48 13.58 24.35
C GLY A 182 -13.87 13.46 22.94
N HIS A 183 -12.57 13.28 22.82
CA HIS A 183 -11.85 13.09 21.54
C HIS A 183 -11.48 11.63 21.34
N ARG A 184 -11.68 11.13 20.10
CA ARG A 184 -11.27 9.79 19.70
C ARG A 184 -9.79 9.81 19.31
N LYS A 185 -9.04 8.85 19.85
CA LYS A 185 -7.63 8.62 19.51
C LYS A 185 -7.47 7.20 18.97
N LYS A 186 -6.69 7.03 17.92
CA LYS A 186 -6.17 5.73 17.50
C LYS A 186 -4.88 5.46 18.28
N VAL A 187 -4.86 4.36 19.00
CA VAL A 187 -3.72 3.88 19.76
C VAL A 187 -3.24 2.59 19.14
N VAL A 188 -1.96 2.49 18.84
CA VAL A 188 -1.39 1.30 18.22
C VAL A 188 -0.42 0.60 19.16
N THR A 189 -0.42 -0.75 19.08
CA THR A 189 0.61 -1.60 19.64
C THR A 189 1.46 -2.15 18.51
N PHE A 190 2.77 -2.12 18.68
CA PHE A 190 3.73 -2.49 17.64
C PHE A 190 4.94 -3.25 18.21
N GLY A 191 5.57 -4.04 17.37
CA GLY A 191 6.72 -4.87 17.72
C GLY A 191 7.62 -5.19 16.52
N LYS A 192 8.55 -6.12 16.70
CA LYS A 192 9.58 -6.47 15.69
C LYS A 192 9.05 -7.33 14.54
N ASN A 193 7.98 -8.06 14.75
CA ASN A 193 7.47 -9.01 13.77
C ASN A 193 6.23 -8.42 13.08
N LEU A 194 6.14 -8.62 11.78
CA LEU A 194 4.89 -8.43 11.06
C LEU A 194 3.94 -9.56 11.45
N ILE A 195 2.82 -9.24 12.04
CA ILE A 195 1.81 -10.19 12.47
C ILE A 195 0.63 -10.07 11.52
N VAL A 196 0.11 -11.20 11.05
CA VAL A 196 -1.05 -11.26 10.15
C VAL A 196 -2.00 -12.34 10.63
N CYS A 197 -3.10 -11.94 11.25
CA CYS A 197 -4.15 -12.84 11.73
C CYS A 197 -5.35 -12.84 10.78
N GLU A 198 -6.19 -13.89 10.84
CA GLU A 198 -7.37 -14.01 9.98
C GLU A 198 -8.39 -12.86 10.16
N ASN A 199 -8.50 -12.33 11.39
CA ASN A 199 -9.40 -11.24 11.72
C ASN A 199 -8.86 -9.84 11.38
N HIS A 200 -7.61 -9.71 10.91
CA HIS A 200 -7.08 -8.42 10.50
C HIS A 200 -7.83 -7.88 9.28
N ASN A 201 -8.20 -6.62 9.32
CA ASN A 201 -8.98 -5.95 8.28
C ASN A 201 -8.30 -4.69 7.72
N ARG A 202 -7.15 -4.30 8.29
CA ARG A 202 -6.37 -3.12 7.87
C ARG A 202 -4.94 -3.51 7.53
N LEU A 203 -4.42 -2.89 6.50
CA LEU A 203 -3.02 -2.93 6.11
C LEU A 203 -2.48 -1.50 6.06
N LYS A 204 -1.40 -1.25 6.79
CA LYS A 204 -0.67 0.03 6.77
C LYS A 204 0.62 -0.14 6.00
N ILE A 205 0.82 0.74 5.02
CA ILE A 205 2.02 0.74 4.16
C ILE A 205 2.65 2.13 4.10
N MET A 206 3.90 2.17 3.70
CA MET A 206 4.64 3.37 3.36
C MET A 206 5.36 3.19 2.03
N PHE A 207 5.41 4.24 1.23
CA PHE A 207 6.21 4.31 0.01
C PHE A 207 6.64 5.75 -0.28
N VAL A 208 7.61 5.90 -1.18
CA VAL A 208 8.07 7.21 -1.66
C VAL A 208 7.58 7.41 -3.09
N CYS A 209 7.05 8.59 -3.36
CA CYS A 209 6.73 9.06 -4.71
C CYS A 209 7.60 10.26 -5.08
N ARG A 210 8.09 10.23 -6.32
CA ARG A 210 8.70 11.42 -6.94
C ARG A 210 7.64 12.49 -7.13
N ASN A 211 8.04 13.74 -6.97
CA ASN A 211 7.16 14.89 -7.23
C ASN A 211 7.01 15.12 -8.75
N LYS A 212 6.30 14.21 -9.42
CA LYS A 212 5.94 14.29 -10.83
C LYS A 212 4.42 14.20 -10.97
N SER A 213 3.90 14.91 -11.97
CA SER A 213 2.46 14.84 -12.29
C SER A 213 2.02 13.39 -12.52
N GLY A 214 1.00 12.97 -11.80
CA GLY A 214 0.41 11.63 -11.91
C GLY A 214 1.06 10.53 -11.06
N SER A 215 2.21 10.75 -10.40
CA SER A 215 2.89 9.69 -9.62
C SER A 215 2.01 9.12 -8.51
N LEU A 216 1.43 9.96 -7.66
CA LEU A 216 0.50 9.50 -6.63
C LEU A 216 -0.80 8.94 -7.23
N ALA A 217 -1.33 9.59 -8.28
CA ALA A 217 -2.55 9.13 -8.94
C ALA A 217 -2.41 7.71 -9.50
N SER A 218 -1.23 7.35 -10.03
CA SER A 218 -0.95 5.98 -10.50
C SER A 218 -1.02 4.97 -9.34
N VAL A 219 -0.46 5.28 -8.18
CA VAL A 219 -0.53 4.40 -7.00
C VAL A 219 -1.96 4.26 -6.49
N LEU A 220 -2.72 5.36 -6.41
CA LEU A 220 -4.13 5.32 -6.01
C LEU A 220 -4.98 4.52 -7.00
N SER A 221 -4.69 4.63 -8.30
CA SER A 221 -5.34 3.82 -9.34
C SER A 221 -5.04 2.33 -9.16
N MET A 222 -3.79 1.96 -8.85
CA MET A 222 -3.44 0.57 -8.54
C MET A 222 -4.29 0.03 -7.38
N ILE A 223 -4.35 0.74 -6.25
CA ILE A 223 -5.15 0.34 -5.08
C ILE A 223 -6.63 0.18 -5.47
N SER A 224 -7.18 1.17 -6.15
CA SER A 224 -8.57 1.15 -6.63
C SER A 224 -8.88 -0.02 -7.57
N ASP A 225 -7.93 -0.39 -8.42
CA ASP A 225 -8.09 -1.49 -9.38
C ASP A 225 -8.24 -2.86 -8.72
N TYR A 226 -7.70 -3.03 -7.51
CA TYR A 226 -7.93 -4.23 -6.70
C TYR A 226 -9.22 -4.17 -5.88
N GLY A 227 -10.03 -3.11 -6.02
CA GLY A 227 -11.27 -2.91 -5.27
C GLY A 227 -11.04 -2.63 -3.78
N VAL A 228 -9.83 -2.22 -3.41
CA VAL A 228 -9.43 -1.94 -2.04
C VAL A 228 -9.83 -0.51 -1.68
N ASN A 229 -10.52 -0.35 -0.55
CA ASN A 229 -10.87 0.96 0.00
C ASN A 229 -9.68 1.56 0.77
N LEU A 230 -9.47 2.85 0.57
CA LEU A 230 -8.43 3.62 1.25
C LEU A 230 -9.06 4.32 2.45
N THR A 231 -8.58 4.02 3.66
CA THR A 231 -9.13 4.58 4.90
C THR A 231 -8.36 5.79 5.43
N GLU A 232 -7.05 5.86 5.11
CA GLU A 232 -6.22 7.00 5.50
C GLU A 232 -5.11 7.21 4.47
N ILE A 233 -4.79 8.47 4.19
CA ILE A 233 -3.59 8.87 3.46
C ILE A 233 -2.94 10.05 4.18
N HIS A 234 -1.66 9.92 4.46
CA HIS A 234 -0.84 10.94 5.08
C HIS A 234 0.47 11.09 4.32
N SER A 235 0.97 12.32 4.18
CA SER A 235 2.20 12.57 3.44
C SER A 235 3.13 13.48 4.22
N VAL A 236 4.42 13.14 4.22
CA VAL A 236 5.47 13.97 4.79
C VAL A 236 6.56 14.23 3.75
N PRO A 237 7.19 15.42 3.74
CA PRO A 237 8.34 15.69 2.88
C PRO A 237 9.48 14.70 3.17
N PHE A 238 10.06 14.16 2.10
CA PHE A 238 11.16 13.22 2.18
C PHE A 238 12.33 13.70 1.32
N ARG A 239 13.52 13.77 1.90
CA ARG A 239 14.73 14.33 1.28
C ARG A 239 14.52 15.78 0.80
N ARG A 240 14.89 16.74 1.63
CA ARG A 240 14.69 18.18 1.41
C ARG A 240 15.19 18.71 0.04
N ASP A 241 16.15 18.02 -0.58
CA ASP A 241 16.80 18.48 -1.81
C ASP A 241 16.10 18.02 -3.10
N GLU A 242 15.18 17.02 -3.05
CA GLU A 242 14.55 16.42 -4.24
C GLU A 242 13.05 16.62 -4.32
N TRP A 243 12.40 17.27 -3.34
CA TRP A 243 10.95 17.47 -3.27
C TRP A 243 10.13 16.18 -3.40
N ASN A 244 10.69 15.05 -2.93
CA ASN A 244 9.98 13.78 -2.86
C ASN A 244 9.12 13.74 -1.61
N TYR A 245 8.06 12.95 -1.65
CA TYR A 245 7.15 12.77 -0.52
C TYR A 245 7.11 11.29 -0.12
N ARG A 246 7.14 11.06 1.18
CA ARG A 246 6.81 9.78 1.77
C ARG A 246 5.32 9.76 2.07
N PHE A 247 4.64 8.74 1.56
CA PHE A 247 3.21 8.53 1.79
C PHE A 247 3.01 7.36 2.73
N TYR A 248 2.15 7.56 3.71
CA TYR A 248 1.64 6.55 4.60
C TYR A 248 0.18 6.32 4.24
N ILE A 249 -0.17 5.09 3.94
CA ILE A 249 -1.51 4.70 3.53
C ILE A 249 -2.02 3.60 4.46
N GLU A 250 -3.24 3.78 4.96
CA GLU A 250 -4.04 2.71 5.57
C GLU A 250 -5.14 2.31 4.59
N MET A 251 -5.33 1.03 4.40
CA MET A 251 -6.32 0.50 3.48
C MET A 251 -6.95 -0.79 4.03
N ASP A 252 -8.15 -1.08 3.55
CA ASP A 252 -8.79 -2.36 3.80
C ASP A 252 -7.97 -3.48 3.17
N GLY A 253 -7.74 -4.54 3.93
CA GLY A 253 -7.03 -5.70 3.38
C GLY A 253 -6.44 -6.60 4.46
N ASN A 254 -6.20 -7.86 4.04
CA ASN A 254 -5.52 -8.86 4.84
C ASN A 254 -4.49 -9.58 3.96
N LEU A 255 -3.24 -9.62 4.39
CA LEU A 255 -2.15 -10.27 3.66
C LEU A 255 -2.30 -11.79 3.49
N LEU A 256 -3.29 -12.40 4.13
CA LEU A 256 -3.64 -13.82 3.88
C LEU A 256 -4.47 -13.98 2.60
N THR A 257 -5.06 -12.89 2.04
CA THR A 257 -5.83 -12.96 0.80
C THR A 257 -4.93 -12.78 -0.42
N LYS A 258 -5.24 -13.49 -1.50
CA LYS A 258 -4.49 -13.41 -2.76
C LYS A 258 -4.53 -12.03 -3.40
N GLU A 259 -5.67 -11.35 -3.29
CA GLU A 259 -5.88 -10.01 -3.84
C GLU A 259 -4.97 -8.99 -3.17
N THR A 260 -4.91 -9.00 -1.81
CA THR A 260 -4.02 -8.11 -1.06
C THR A 260 -2.54 -8.44 -1.33
N GLN A 261 -2.19 -9.73 -1.42
CA GLN A 261 -0.85 -10.15 -1.78
C GLN A 261 -0.43 -9.66 -3.17
N ALA A 262 -1.32 -9.75 -4.16
CA ALA A 262 -1.05 -9.28 -5.52
C ALA A 262 -0.88 -7.75 -5.58
N LEU A 263 -1.73 -7.00 -4.85
CA LEU A 263 -1.59 -5.55 -4.72
C LEU A 263 -0.24 -5.17 -4.08
N VAL A 264 0.09 -5.80 -2.95
CA VAL A 264 1.37 -5.55 -2.25
C VAL A 264 2.55 -5.89 -3.15
N PHE A 265 2.50 -7.01 -3.87
CA PHE A 265 3.54 -7.40 -4.81
C PHE A 265 3.72 -6.36 -5.93
N GLN A 266 2.62 -5.82 -6.48
CA GLN A 266 2.69 -4.75 -7.47
C GLN A 266 3.29 -3.47 -6.86
N LEU A 267 2.81 -3.03 -5.69
CA LEU A 267 3.30 -1.82 -5.04
C LEU A 267 4.79 -1.91 -4.69
N MET A 268 5.27 -3.06 -4.21
CA MET A 268 6.70 -3.31 -3.95
C MET A 268 7.57 -3.13 -5.18
N ASN A 269 7.05 -3.43 -6.38
CA ASN A 269 7.79 -3.37 -7.64
C ASN A 269 7.63 -2.04 -8.39
N GLU A 270 6.57 -1.28 -8.13
CA GLU A 270 6.26 -0.04 -8.87
C GLU A 270 6.45 1.24 -8.04
N THR A 271 6.74 1.14 -6.73
CA THR A 271 7.02 2.30 -5.88
C THR A 271 8.45 2.28 -5.33
N GLU A 272 8.92 3.43 -4.86
CA GLU A 272 10.24 3.53 -4.22
C GLU A 272 10.10 3.37 -2.69
N GLU A 273 11.11 2.77 -2.06
CA GLU A 273 11.19 2.59 -0.60
C GLU A 273 9.92 1.99 0.04
N PHE A 274 9.28 1.04 -0.63
CA PHE A 274 8.08 0.41 -0.11
C PHE A 274 8.33 -0.32 1.21
N LYS A 275 7.44 -0.11 2.19
CA LYS A 275 7.44 -0.84 3.47
C LYS A 275 6.02 -1.15 3.91
N ILE A 276 5.82 -2.33 4.45
CA ILE A 276 4.64 -2.66 5.25
C ILE A 276 4.92 -2.17 6.67
N LEU A 277 4.00 -1.40 7.24
CA LEU A 277 4.10 -0.90 8.62
C LEU A 277 3.22 -1.67 9.59
N GLY A 278 2.33 -2.52 9.10
CA GLY A 278 1.53 -3.38 9.94
C GLY A 278 0.30 -3.93 9.25
N SER A 279 -0.22 -5.00 9.84
CA SER A 279 -1.53 -5.56 9.57
C SER A 279 -2.22 -5.72 10.92
N TYR A 280 -3.49 -5.29 11.04
CA TYR A 280 -4.19 -5.27 12.32
C TYR A 280 -5.70 -5.23 12.13
N PHE A 281 -6.41 -5.53 13.21
CA PHE A 281 -7.85 -5.29 13.30
C PHE A 281 -8.08 -3.85 13.78
N CYS A 282 -8.98 -3.13 13.11
CA CYS A 282 -9.46 -1.82 13.55
C CYS A 282 -10.99 -1.81 13.50
N GLU A 283 -11.65 -1.46 14.61
CA GLU A 283 -13.10 -1.21 14.64
C GLU A 283 -13.41 0.11 13.92
N GLU A 284 -14.47 0.11 13.11
CA GLU A 284 -14.95 1.31 12.39
C GLU A 284 -15.60 2.36 13.31
#